data_e8c9ae8b6f98375d882f05b4ebac04f1
#
_entry.id   e8c9ae8b6f98375d882f05b4ebac04f1
#
_cell.length_a   1.000
_cell.length_b   1.000
_cell.length_c   1.000
_cell.angle_alpha   90.00
_cell.angle_beta   90.00
_cell.angle_gamma   90.00
#
_symmetry.space_group_name_H-M   'P 1'
#
loop_
_entity.id
_entity.type
_entity.pdbx_description
1 polymer ?
#
loop_
_entity_poly.entity_id
_entity_poly.type
_entity_poly.pdbx_seq_one_letter_code
_entity_poly.pdbx_strand_id
1 'polypeptide(L)'
;MEEHIMIADVILKNKQFYILDERGKEISRKWEDELGELIGFSDVFLVFKRRDIFYSYDENFKENAHKWVSELGECKNVVGSIANFRKGEHIFTRDRFFGEISNRWV
;
A
#
# COMPACT_ATOMS: atom_id res chain seq x y z
N MET A 1 -18.42 -6.05 -19.08
CA MET A 1 -17.61 -4.87 -18.75
C MET A 1 -17.17 -4.95 -17.30
N GLU A 2 -15.89 -4.95 -17.07
CA GLU A 2 -15.37 -5.01 -15.71
C GLU A 2 -15.54 -3.65 -15.03
N GLU A 3 -16.10 -3.67 -13.84
CA GLU A 3 -16.12 -2.47 -13.02
C GLU A 3 -14.78 -2.32 -12.34
N HIS A 4 -14.17 -1.15 -12.50
CA HIS A 4 -13.00 -0.80 -11.73
C HIS A 4 -13.44 -0.38 -10.34
N ILE A 5 -13.13 -1.21 -9.35
CA ILE A 5 -13.39 -0.87 -7.96
C ILE A 5 -12.19 -0.07 -7.46
N MET A 6 -12.44 1.20 -7.18
CA MET A 6 -11.39 2.10 -6.68
C MET A 6 -11.43 2.17 -5.17
N ILE A 7 -10.24 2.13 -4.57
CA ILE A 7 -10.09 2.38 -3.15
C ILE A 7 -10.26 3.87 -2.93
N ALA A 8 -11.31 4.26 -2.22
CA ALA A 8 -11.56 5.67 -1.94
C ALA A 8 -11.11 6.06 -0.53
N ASP A 9 -11.17 5.11 0.42
CA ASP A 9 -10.77 5.37 1.79
C ASP A 9 -10.43 4.07 2.49
N VAL A 10 -9.63 4.19 3.55
CA VAL A 10 -9.28 3.06 4.41
C VAL A 10 -9.45 3.54 5.85
N ILE A 11 -10.29 2.87 6.61
CA ILE A 11 -10.55 3.23 7.99
C ILE A 11 -10.20 2.09 8.93
N LEU A 12 -9.78 2.44 10.14
CA LEU A 12 -9.51 1.48 11.21
C LEU A 12 -10.62 1.63 12.25
N LYS A 13 -11.34 0.55 12.48
CA LYS A 13 -12.45 0.55 13.42
C LYS A 13 -12.56 -0.84 14.05
N ASN A 14 -12.68 -0.88 15.39
CA ASN A 14 -12.81 -2.15 16.13
C ASN A 14 -11.71 -3.15 15.78
N LYS A 15 -10.45 -2.66 15.65
CA LYS A 15 -9.28 -3.47 15.34
C LYS A 15 -9.32 -4.11 13.95
N GLN A 16 -10.14 -3.59 13.05
CA GLN A 16 -10.20 -4.04 11.67
C GLN A 16 -10.02 -2.86 10.73
N PHE A 17 -9.25 -3.07 9.67
CA PHE A 17 -9.16 -2.12 8.57
C PHE A 17 -10.25 -2.44 7.56
N TYR A 18 -10.94 -1.39 7.12
CA TYR A 18 -12.00 -1.48 6.11
C TYR A 18 -11.56 -0.68 4.90
N ILE A 19 -11.66 -1.28 3.73
CA ILE A 19 -11.47 -0.56 2.47
C ILE A 19 -12.85 -0.16 1.97
N LEU A 20 -13.01 1.14 1.71
CA LEU A 20 -14.28 1.69 1.24
C LEU A 20 -14.16 2.18 -0.19
N ASP A 21 -15.22 2.03 -0.96
CA ASP A 21 -15.29 2.59 -2.31
C ASP A 21 -15.75 4.05 -2.26
N GLU A 22 -15.87 4.68 -3.42
CA GLU A 22 -16.23 6.09 -3.54
C GLU A 22 -17.65 6.43 -3.04
N ARG A 23 -18.47 5.41 -2.79
CA ARG A 23 -19.80 5.57 -2.21
C ARG A 23 -19.81 5.33 -0.70
N GLY A 24 -18.62 5.07 -0.15
CA GLY A 24 -18.49 4.73 1.26
C GLY A 24 -18.88 3.30 1.60
N LYS A 25 -19.04 2.46 0.58
CA LYS A 25 -19.40 1.06 0.76
C LYS A 25 -18.17 0.22 1.00
N GLU A 26 -18.28 -0.74 1.92
CA GLU A 26 -17.17 -1.65 2.23
C GLU A 26 -16.86 -2.56 1.04
N ILE A 27 -15.59 -2.57 0.61
CA ILE A 27 -15.09 -3.51 -0.39
C ILE A 27 -14.58 -4.76 0.31
N SER A 28 -13.77 -4.57 1.36
CA SER A 28 -13.16 -5.67 2.09
C SER A 28 -12.71 -5.19 3.47
N ARG A 29 -12.42 -6.13 4.35
CA ARG A 29 -11.90 -5.83 5.68
C ARG A 29 -10.96 -6.92 6.14
N LYS A 30 -10.05 -6.55 7.04
CA LYS A 30 -9.09 -7.50 7.60
C LYS A 30 -8.61 -6.99 8.95
N TRP A 31 -8.22 -7.91 9.81
CA TRP A 31 -7.76 -7.58 11.16
C TRP A 31 -6.45 -6.79 11.13
N GLU A 32 -6.37 -5.79 12.00
CA GLU A 32 -5.17 -4.98 12.18
C GLU A 32 -3.94 -5.85 12.51
N ASP A 33 -4.14 -6.87 13.34
CA ASP A 33 -3.06 -7.77 13.75
C ASP A 33 -2.45 -8.51 12.57
N GLU A 34 -3.23 -8.77 11.52
CA GLU A 34 -2.75 -9.46 10.33
C GLU A 34 -2.02 -8.52 9.37
N LEU A 35 -2.40 -7.24 9.39
CA LEU A 35 -1.87 -6.27 8.43
C LEU A 35 -0.72 -5.43 8.97
N GLY A 36 -0.80 -5.04 10.24
CA GLY A 36 0.17 -4.13 10.84
C GLY A 36 -0.22 -2.68 10.68
N GLU A 37 0.76 -1.83 10.40
CA GLU A 37 0.57 -0.38 10.29
C GLU A 37 0.31 0.04 8.85
N LEU A 38 -0.74 0.81 8.64
CA LEU A 38 -1.00 1.40 7.32
C LEU A 38 -0.01 2.51 7.07
N ILE A 39 0.80 2.37 6.02
CA ILE A 39 1.82 3.37 5.64
C ILE A 39 1.23 4.35 4.63
N GLY A 40 0.44 3.86 3.69
CA GLY A 40 -0.20 4.71 2.71
C GLY A 40 -1.07 3.90 1.77
N PHE A 41 -1.91 4.61 1.02
CA PHE A 41 -2.75 3.97 0.02
C PHE A 41 -3.09 4.93 -1.10
N SER A 42 -3.46 4.35 -2.22
CA SER A 42 -3.98 5.07 -3.38
C SER A 42 -5.31 4.46 -3.79
N ASP A 43 -5.82 4.86 -4.93
CA ASP A 43 -7.04 4.25 -5.48
C ASP A 43 -6.80 2.82 -5.98
N VAL A 44 -5.54 2.39 -6.10
CA VAL A 44 -5.15 1.12 -6.69
C VAL A 44 -4.67 0.09 -5.68
N PHE A 45 -3.87 0.52 -4.69
CA PHE A 45 -3.26 -0.43 -3.75
C PHE A 45 -2.93 0.22 -2.41
N LEU A 46 -2.61 -0.64 -1.44
CA LEU A 46 -2.26 -0.22 -0.09
C LEU A 46 -0.88 -0.75 0.28
N VAL A 47 -0.15 0.02 1.09
CA VAL A 47 1.13 -0.39 1.65
C VAL A 47 1.01 -0.43 3.17
N PHE A 48 1.32 -1.59 3.73
CA PHE A 48 1.35 -1.80 5.17
C PHE A 48 2.76 -2.20 5.58
N LYS A 49 3.08 -1.92 6.84
CA LYS A 49 4.34 -2.35 7.43
C LYS A 49 4.02 -3.22 8.64
N ARG A 50 4.57 -4.43 8.65
CA ARG A 50 4.45 -5.32 9.78
C ARG A 50 5.84 -5.84 10.11
N ARG A 51 6.30 -5.50 11.32
CA ARG A 51 7.69 -5.76 11.72
C ARG A 51 8.64 -5.05 10.75
N ASP A 52 9.57 -5.75 10.13
CA ASP A 52 10.56 -5.17 9.24
C ASP A 52 10.24 -5.40 7.77
N ILE A 53 8.98 -5.63 7.45
CA ILE A 53 8.53 -5.96 6.09
C ILE A 53 7.44 -5.03 5.64
N PHE A 54 7.57 -4.51 4.41
CA PHE A 54 6.49 -3.81 3.72
C PHE A 54 5.68 -4.83 2.93
N TYR A 55 4.36 -4.67 2.99
CA TYR A 55 3.40 -5.49 2.24
C TYR A 55 2.57 -4.58 1.36
N SER A 56 2.36 -5.00 0.12
CA SER A 56 1.45 -4.34 -0.80
C SER A 56 0.21 -5.19 -0.98
N TYR A 57 -0.97 -4.58 -0.87
CA TYR A 57 -2.26 -5.28 -1.01
C TYR A 57 -3.14 -4.61 -2.05
N ASP A 58 -3.99 -5.42 -2.67
CA ASP A 58 -5.03 -4.89 -3.56
C ASP A 58 -6.30 -4.54 -2.77
N GLU A 59 -7.37 -4.17 -3.47
CA GLU A 59 -8.63 -3.74 -2.87
C GLU A 59 -9.37 -4.84 -2.11
N ASN A 60 -8.94 -6.08 -2.27
CA ASN A 60 -9.51 -7.22 -1.56
C ASN A 60 -8.58 -7.71 -0.44
N PHE A 61 -7.57 -6.92 -0.08
CA PHE A 61 -6.52 -7.29 0.87
C PHE A 61 -5.74 -8.54 0.44
N LYS A 62 -5.69 -8.77 -0.87
CA LYS A 62 -4.85 -9.83 -1.41
C LYS A 62 -3.45 -9.28 -1.59
N GLU A 63 -2.46 -10.00 -1.09
CA GLU A 63 -1.07 -9.54 -1.16
C GLU A 63 -0.57 -9.50 -2.60
N ASN A 64 -0.04 -8.35 -3.01
CA ASN A 64 0.64 -8.20 -4.29
C ASN A 64 2.12 -8.59 -4.16
N ALA A 65 2.75 -8.15 -3.08
CA ALA A 65 4.19 -8.36 -2.87
C ALA A 65 4.57 -8.01 -1.44
N HIS A 66 5.77 -8.44 -1.04
CA HIS A 66 6.37 -7.99 0.21
C HIS A 66 7.88 -7.91 0.03
N LYS A 67 8.51 -6.97 0.75
CA LYS A 67 9.97 -6.81 0.76
C LYS A 67 10.41 -6.22 2.09
N TRP A 68 11.66 -6.47 2.45
CA TRP A 68 12.24 -5.94 3.69
C TRP A 68 12.28 -4.41 3.65
N VAL A 69 12.00 -3.80 4.81
CA VAL A 69 12.14 -2.34 4.98
C VAL A 69 13.58 -1.91 4.67
N SER A 70 14.57 -2.71 5.10
CA SER A 70 15.97 -2.42 4.82
C SER A 70 16.29 -2.41 3.33
N GLU A 71 15.51 -3.11 2.54
CA GLU A 71 15.68 -3.18 1.09
C GLU A 71 15.05 -1.98 0.40
N LEU A 72 13.87 -1.58 0.84
CA LEU A 72 13.10 -0.50 0.20
C LEU A 72 13.40 0.89 0.76
N GLY A 73 13.68 0.98 2.04
CA GLY A 73 13.87 2.27 2.70
C GLY A 73 12.56 2.82 3.26
N GLU A 74 12.45 4.15 3.31
CA GLU A 74 11.29 4.83 3.86
C GLU A 74 10.26 5.11 2.77
N CYS A 75 9.02 4.68 3.00
CA CYS A 75 7.94 4.99 2.07
C CYS A 75 7.55 6.45 2.22
N LYS A 76 7.66 7.22 1.15
CA LYS A 76 7.34 8.65 1.16
C LYS A 76 5.88 8.89 0.81
N ASN A 77 5.37 8.17 -0.17
CA ASN A 77 3.96 8.29 -0.56
C ASN A 77 3.54 7.11 -1.44
N VAL A 78 2.24 6.97 -1.59
CA VAL A 78 1.61 5.98 -2.48
C VAL A 78 0.63 6.77 -3.34
N VAL A 79 0.83 6.75 -4.66
CA VAL A 79 0.05 7.55 -5.60
C VAL A 79 -0.26 6.72 -6.83
N GLY A 80 -1.56 6.56 -7.15
CA GLY A 80 -1.96 5.78 -8.32
C GLY A 80 -1.37 4.38 -8.26
N SER A 81 -0.66 3.96 -9.29
CA SER A 81 -0.08 2.63 -9.38
C SER A 81 1.36 2.53 -8.86
N ILE A 82 1.86 3.59 -8.22
CA ILE A 82 3.25 3.64 -7.76
C ILE A 82 3.37 4.02 -6.28
N ALA A 83 4.53 3.70 -5.71
CA ALA A 83 4.94 4.16 -4.39
C ALA A 83 6.39 4.65 -4.49
N ASN A 84 6.69 5.72 -3.78
CA ASN A 84 8.03 6.28 -3.75
C ASN A 84 8.68 5.96 -2.40
N PHE A 85 9.90 5.46 -2.47
CA PHE A 85 10.68 5.09 -1.29
C PHE A 85 12.00 5.84 -1.30
N ARG A 86 12.42 6.33 -0.15
CA ARG A 86 13.72 6.97 0.00
C ARG A 86 14.65 6.01 0.71
N LYS A 87 15.80 5.75 0.08
CA LYS A 87 16.86 4.96 0.70
C LYS A 87 18.17 5.71 0.52
N GLY A 88 18.71 6.21 1.63
CA GLY A 88 19.88 7.07 1.57
C GLY A 88 19.59 8.35 0.81
N GLU A 89 20.36 8.61 -0.24
CA GLU A 89 20.24 9.82 -1.07
C GLU A 89 19.50 9.57 -2.38
N HIS A 90 18.82 8.41 -2.48
CA HIS A 90 18.04 8.06 -3.66
C HIS A 90 16.57 7.95 -3.34
N ILE A 91 15.75 8.30 -4.30
CA ILE A 91 14.33 8.02 -4.28
C ILE A 91 14.05 7.00 -5.37
N PHE A 92 13.44 5.89 -4.96
CA PHE A 92 13.07 4.81 -5.87
C PHE A 92 11.56 4.85 -6.08
N THR A 93 11.13 4.91 -7.34
CA THR A 93 9.72 4.78 -7.69
C THR A 93 9.46 3.32 -8.03
N ARG A 94 8.52 2.72 -7.32
CA ARG A 94 8.21 1.29 -7.46
C ARG A 94 6.74 1.10 -7.78
N ASP A 95 6.42 0.01 -8.47
CA ASP A 95 5.04 -0.33 -8.74
C ASP A 95 4.41 -1.06 -7.54
N ARG A 96 3.16 -1.52 -7.68
CA ARG A 96 2.46 -2.21 -6.59
C ARG A 96 3.08 -3.56 -6.23
N PHE A 97 3.94 -4.09 -7.06
CA PHE A 97 4.68 -5.33 -6.79
C PHE A 97 6.08 -5.03 -6.24
N PHE A 98 6.34 -3.76 -5.93
CA PHE A 98 7.62 -3.25 -5.43
C PHE A 98 8.77 -3.39 -6.46
N GLY A 99 8.41 -3.57 -7.73
CA GLY A 99 9.39 -3.54 -8.79
C GLY A 99 9.85 -2.11 -9.06
N GLU A 100 11.13 -1.92 -9.25
CA GLU A 100 11.68 -0.59 -9.52
C GLU A 100 11.31 -0.12 -10.93
N ILE A 101 10.71 1.07 -11.00
CA ILE A 101 10.37 1.72 -12.27
C ILE A 101 11.47 2.73 -12.63
N SER A 102 11.87 3.52 -11.64
CA SER A 102 12.89 4.55 -11.84
C SER A 102 13.55 4.90 -10.51
N ASN A 103 14.64 5.62 -10.58
CA ASN A 103 15.27 6.16 -9.38
C ASN A 103 15.92 7.49 -9.72
N ARG A 104 16.14 8.31 -8.70
CA ARG A 104 16.80 9.60 -8.85
C ARG A 104 17.49 9.99 -7.55
N TRP A 105 18.46 10.85 -7.66
CA TRP A 105 19.09 11.45 -6.48
C TRP A 105 18.15 12.46 -5.84
N VAL A 106 18.24 12.56 -4.55
CA VAL A 106 17.47 13.56 -3.79
C VAL A 106 18.04 14.95 -4.05
#